data_5272dd168b5a9aefd463077ee12fb06b
#
_entry.id   5272dd168b5a9aefd463077ee12fb06b
#
_cell.length_a   1.000
_cell.length_b   1.000
_cell.length_c   1.000
_cell.angle_alpha   90.00
_cell.angle_beta   90.00
_cell.angle_gamma   90.00
#
_symmetry.space_group_name_H-M   'P 1'
#
loop_
_entity.id
_entity.type
_entity.pdbx_description
1 polymer ?
#
loop_
_entity_poly.entity_id
_entity_poly.type
_entity_poly.pdbx_seq_one_letter_code
_entity_poly.pdbx_strand_id
1 'polypeptide(L)'
;MKLVFKIIGLIVGIFIALVIFLAIMFYKDFKMPVEQYTQSEAYFQKRLDDELQLIMTDDTKENIEVTLTEVFINQFMMRELSKDNPKYQDEAFKDEPAYEYMYLSATSGMRAGIKGVSTDILEDRIDLVVSVHALAGSTRLYKTGVYLSLDVILDEDDEYVFKVRKINIGKLGLPVKTGLNIANYITSKINGKSINEMANEALPFGVFDSKTASFTATEQTVLDYATSQDVGYGALLEIIYTRNLINIAVEDENISIGFALGQLRKLPTDATSPTFNPITDTAGQVSFMNGLAAQFLAEILNPSTNPYVDLNEIEANQIVDYSLKDSLQFEQEFKLKIDETEEVIYHFNSSKLFLTMEDNILSLHLPFAITRDGITEKFDILFNINSTVSVEAEDLVLTITGMRIGSSVLTETEIQMIEDTYGSGMIQEGKVRITKEQLSEAFAGQNIEFNDAEVVNGM
;
A
#
# COMPACT_ATOMS: atom_id res chain seq x y z
N MET A 1 -32.27 25.68 62.72
CA MET A 1 -32.35 24.32 62.19
C MET A 1 -33.34 24.18 61.01
N LYS A 2 -34.66 24.53 61.17
CA LYS A 2 -35.66 24.32 60.08
C LYS A 2 -35.29 25.01 58.73
N LEU A 3 -34.62 26.18 58.73
CA LEU A 3 -34.22 26.89 57.51
C LEU A 3 -33.08 26.14 56.79
N VAL A 4 -32.08 25.61 57.54
CA VAL A 4 -30.94 24.87 57.00
C VAL A 4 -31.41 23.58 56.28
N PHE A 5 -32.38 22.84 56.90
CA PHE A 5 -32.96 21.64 56.27
C PHE A 5 -33.77 21.97 55.02
N LYS A 6 -34.42 23.15 54.91
CA LYS A 6 -35.09 23.58 53.69
C LYS A 6 -34.09 23.91 52.57
N ILE A 7 -32.97 24.57 52.91
CA ILE A 7 -31.93 24.91 51.94
C ILE A 7 -31.24 23.61 51.43
N ILE A 8 -30.88 22.69 52.32
CA ILE A 8 -30.30 21.40 51.93
C ILE A 8 -31.30 20.61 51.08
N GLY A 9 -32.60 20.56 51.44
CA GLY A 9 -33.60 19.91 50.63
C GLY A 9 -33.78 20.49 49.25
N LEU A 10 -33.69 21.82 49.14
CA LEU A 10 -33.71 22.53 47.85
C LEU A 10 -32.48 22.22 46.98
N ILE A 11 -31.29 22.24 47.58
CA ILE A 11 -30.02 21.91 46.87
C ILE A 11 -30.07 20.43 46.36
N VAL A 12 -30.50 19.51 47.21
CA VAL A 12 -30.64 18.10 46.82
C VAL A 12 -31.71 17.95 45.74
N GLY A 13 -32.85 18.65 45.85
CA GLY A 13 -33.88 18.66 44.82
C GLY A 13 -33.40 19.19 43.48
N ILE A 14 -32.64 20.31 43.46
CA ILE A 14 -32.04 20.81 42.26
C ILE A 14 -31.00 19.84 41.68
N PHE A 15 -30.19 19.21 42.53
CA PHE A 15 -29.20 18.24 42.07
C PHE A 15 -29.87 17.04 41.44
N ILE A 16 -30.93 16.47 42.07
CA ILE A 16 -31.68 15.33 41.49
C ILE A 16 -32.35 15.74 40.18
N ALA A 17 -32.96 16.96 40.11
CA ALA A 17 -33.56 17.43 38.87
C ALA A 17 -32.51 17.60 37.75
N LEU A 18 -31.31 18.09 38.10
CA LEU A 18 -30.20 18.19 37.15
C LEU A 18 -29.73 16.79 36.65
N VAL A 19 -29.59 15.83 37.56
CA VAL A 19 -29.21 14.45 37.18
C VAL A 19 -30.27 13.84 36.26
N ILE A 20 -31.57 13.99 36.58
CA ILE A 20 -32.65 13.49 35.72
C ILE A 20 -32.63 14.22 34.37
N PHE A 21 -32.46 15.52 34.36
CA PHE A 21 -32.35 16.30 33.12
C PHE A 21 -31.17 15.81 32.25
N LEU A 22 -30.00 15.67 32.83
CA LEU A 22 -28.83 15.12 32.10
C LEU A 22 -29.09 13.68 31.60
N ALA A 23 -29.70 12.83 32.41
CA ALA A 23 -30.06 11.49 31.97
C ALA A 23 -31.00 11.51 30.76
N ILE A 24 -32.00 12.41 30.74
CA ILE A 24 -32.91 12.58 29.58
C ILE A 24 -32.17 13.12 28.36
N MET A 25 -31.26 14.07 28.55
CA MET A 25 -30.48 14.68 27.45
C MET A 25 -29.49 13.74 26.84
N PHE A 26 -28.87 12.90 27.65
CA PHE A 26 -27.95 11.85 27.13
C PHE A 26 -28.65 10.64 26.55
N TYR A 27 -29.95 10.43 26.85
CA TYR A 27 -30.71 9.30 26.33
C TYR A 27 -31.03 9.50 24.84
N LYS A 28 -30.59 8.57 24.02
CA LYS A 28 -31.00 8.46 22.63
C LYS A 28 -30.84 7.02 22.16
N ASP A 29 -31.87 6.48 21.55
CA ASP A 29 -31.84 5.17 20.91
C ASP A 29 -31.68 5.40 19.41
N PHE A 30 -30.49 5.10 18.88
CA PHE A 30 -30.22 5.16 17.46
C PHE A 30 -30.69 3.87 16.79
N LYS A 31 -31.49 4.01 15.74
CA LYS A 31 -31.81 2.91 14.85
C LYS A 31 -30.67 2.79 13.84
N MET A 32 -29.95 1.67 13.90
CA MET A 32 -28.93 1.39 12.90
C MET A 32 -29.58 0.93 11.59
N PRO A 33 -29.14 1.45 10.45
CA PRO A 33 -29.63 1.04 9.14
C PRO A 33 -29.04 -0.35 8.80
N VAL A 34 -29.84 -1.40 9.02
CA VAL A 34 -29.39 -2.80 8.82
C VAL A 34 -29.07 -3.08 7.35
N GLU A 35 -29.71 -2.40 6.43
CA GLU A 35 -29.46 -2.51 4.99
C GLU A 35 -28.01 -2.14 4.63
N GLN A 36 -27.38 -1.25 5.41
CA GLN A 36 -25.97 -0.84 5.19
C GLN A 36 -24.96 -1.92 5.59
N TYR A 37 -25.40 -3.06 6.11
CA TYR A 37 -24.53 -4.18 6.47
C TYR A 37 -24.62 -5.37 5.51
N THR A 38 -25.21 -5.18 4.34
CA THR A 38 -25.51 -6.27 3.42
C THR A 38 -24.52 -6.46 2.28
N GLN A 39 -23.66 -5.47 1.99
CA GLN A 39 -22.62 -5.62 0.99
C GLN A 39 -21.46 -6.47 1.50
N SER A 40 -21.12 -7.53 0.76
CA SER A 40 -20.02 -8.41 1.11
C SER A 40 -18.66 -7.83 0.69
N GLU A 41 -17.59 -8.31 1.31
CA GLU A 41 -16.22 -8.02 0.86
C GLU A 41 -16.02 -8.40 -0.61
N ALA A 42 -16.72 -9.41 -1.07
CA ALA A 42 -16.77 -9.81 -2.47
C ALA A 42 -17.20 -8.68 -3.42
N TYR A 43 -18.04 -7.74 -2.97
CA TYR A 43 -18.42 -6.61 -3.81
C TYR A 43 -17.22 -5.72 -4.15
N PHE A 44 -16.39 -5.38 -3.17
CA PHE A 44 -15.18 -4.59 -3.39
C PHE A 44 -14.17 -5.35 -4.26
N GLN A 45 -13.94 -6.62 -3.95
CA GLN A 45 -13.02 -7.46 -4.71
C GLN A 45 -13.47 -7.67 -6.15
N LYS A 46 -14.77 -7.81 -6.37
CA LYS A 46 -15.33 -7.85 -7.72
C LYS A 46 -15.12 -6.55 -8.49
N ARG A 47 -15.33 -5.39 -7.85
CA ARG A 47 -15.06 -4.09 -8.48
C ARG A 47 -13.58 -3.93 -8.86
N LEU A 48 -12.68 -4.37 -7.98
CA LEU A 48 -11.25 -4.39 -8.29
C LEU A 48 -10.95 -5.34 -9.46
N ASP A 49 -11.57 -6.51 -9.52
CA ASP A 49 -11.45 -7.44 -10.64
C ASP A 49 -11.94 -6.82 -11.96
N ASP A 50 -13.12 -6.20 -11.94
CA ASP A 50 -13.69 -5.52 -13.13
C ASP A 50 -12.73 -4.43 -13.66
N GLU A 51 -12.17 -3.60 -12.79
CA GLU A 51 -11.23 -2.54 -13.14
C GLU A 51 -9.88 -3.07 -13.64
N LEU A 52 -9.33 -4.11 -12.98
CA LEU A 52 -8.09 -4.76 -13.43
C LEU A 52 -8.27 -5.44 -14.79
N GLN A 53 -9.41 -6.08 -15.04
CA GLN A 53 -9.69 -6.64 -16.38
C GLN A 53 -9.77 -5.54 -17.44
N LEU A 54 -10.41 -4.42 -17.13
CA LEU A 54 -10.50 -3.30 -18.08
C LEU A 54 -9.12 -2.77 -18.47
N ILE A 55 -8.21 -2.57 -17.49
CA ILE A 55 -6.88 -2.05 -17.82
C ILE A 55 -6.01 -3.07 -18.57
N MET A 56 -6.30 -4.37 -18.44
CA MET A 56 -5.62 -5.43 -19.20
C MET A 56 -6.14 -5.54 -20.64
N THR A 57 -7.44 -5.24 -20.87
CA THR A 57 -8.10 -5.43 -22.18
C THR A 57 -8.21 -4.15 -22.99
N ASP A 58 -8.07 -2.98 -22.37
CA ASP A 58 -8.15 -1.67 -23.02
C ASP A 58 -6.83 -0.91 -22.82
N ASP A 59 -6.03 -0.86 -23.88
CA ASP A 59 -4.73 -0.17 -23.88
C ASP A 59 -4.84 1.35 -23.72
N THR A 60 -6.03 1.91 -23.89
CA THR A 60 -6.28 3.35 -23.73
C THR A 60 -6.66 3.72 -22.29
N LYS A 61 -6.98 2.73 -21.45
CA LYS A 61 -7.31 2.95 -20.06
C LYS A 61 -6.04 3.24 -19.25
N GLU A 62 -5.98 4.43 -18.68
CA GLU A 62 -4.81 4.88 -17.90
C GLU A 62 -4.98 4.63 -16.39
N ASN A 63 -6.22 4.73 -15.89
CA ASN A 63 -6.50 4.64 -14.47
C ASN A 63 -7.43 3.47 -14.17
N ILE A 64 -7.20 2.82 -13.04
CA ILE A 64 -8.22 2.01 -12.36
C ILE A 64 -8.81 2.84 -11.23
N GLU A 65 -10.10 2.70 -10.98
CA GLU A 65 -10.80 3.39 -9.92
C GLU A 65 -11.64 2.42 -9.12
N VAL A 66 -11.39 2.39 -7.82
CA VAL A 66 -12.13 1.54 -6.89
C VAL A 66 -12.91 2.41 -5.93
N THR A 67 -14.23 2.29 -5.99
CA THR A 67 -15.14 3.06 -5.16
C THR A 67 -15.52 2.28 -3.90
N LEU A 68 -15.22 2.84 -2.75
CA LEU A 68 -15.68 2.37 -1.44
C LEU A 68 -17.01 3.05 -1.13
N THR A 69 -18.11 2.33 -1.30
CA THR A 69 -19.43 2.88 -0.96
C THR A 69 -19.61 2.99 0.55
N GLU A 70 -20.46 3.91 1.00
CA GLU A 70 -20.86 4.04 2.40
C GLU A 70 -21.32 2.69 2.99
N VAL A 71 -22.08 1.93 2.22
CA VAL A 71 -22.56 0.59 2.62
C VAL A 71 -21.40 -0.36 2.88
N PHE A 72 -20.38 -0.37 2.01
CA PHE A 72 -19.18 -1.19 2.20
C PHE A 72 -18.39 -0.76 3.46
N ILE A 73 -18.19 0.54 3.66
CA ILE A 73 -17.48 1.09 4.82
C ILE A 73 -18.21 0.73 6.11
N ASN A 74 -19.53 0.86 6.13
CA ASN A 74 -20.34 0.48 7.28
C ASN A 74 -20.23 -1.01 7.61
N GLN A 75 -20.23 -1.86 6.58
CA GLN A 75 -20.04 -3.30 6.76
C GLN A 75 -18.64 -3.64 7.26
N PHE A 76 -17.62 -3.02 6.70
CA PHE A 76 -16.23 -3.21 7.15
C PHE A 76 -16.08 -2.87 8.64
N MET A 77 -16.58 -1.70 9.07
CA MET A 77 -16.57 -1.32 10.47
C MET A 77 -17.36 -2.27 11.36
N MET A 78 -18.52 -2.74 10.89
CA MET A 78 -19.30 -3.75 11.61
C MET A 78 -18.49 -5.02 11.81
N ARG A 79 -17.84 -5.53 10.75
CA ARG A 79 -17.03 -6.75 10.80
C ARG A 79 -15.87 -6.60 11.79
N GLU A 80 -15.13 -5.50 11.74
CA GLU A 80 -14.01 -5.25 12.65
C GLU A 80 -14.46 -5.13 14.12
N LEU A 81 -15.58 -4.45 14.38
CA LEU A 81 -16.13 -4.35 15.73
C LEU A 81 -16.69 -5.67 16.26
N SER A 82 -17.16 -6.54 15.39
CA SER A 82 -17.81 -7.79 15.75
C SER A 82 -16.94 -9.03 15.60
N LYS A 83 -15.66 -8.85 15.25
CA LYS A 83 -14.74 -9.98 14.98
C LYS A 83 -14.63 -10.99 16.13
N ASP A 84 -14.80 -10.55 17.37
CA ASP A 84 -14.79 -11.42 18.55
C ASP A 84 -16.19 -11.86 18.98
N ASN A 85 -17.24 -11.56 18.20
CA ASN A 85 -18.62 -11.90 18.51
C ASN A 85 -19.08 -13.07 17.62
N PRO A 86 -19.30 -14.28 18.20
CA PRO A 86 -19.69 -15.48 17.47
C PRO A 86 -20.96 -15.33 16.61
N LYS A 87 -21.90 -14.47 17.02
CA LYS A 87 -23.15 -14.20 16.26
C LYS A 87 -22.90 -13.74 14.82
N TYR A 88 -21.80 -13.03 14.58
CA TYR A 88 -21.44 -12.49 13.26
C TYR A 88 -20.45 -13.37 12.48
N GLN A 89 -19.95 -14.44 13.13
CA GLN A 89 -18.99 -15.36 12.53
C GLN A 89 -19.59 -16.75 12.28
N ASP A 90 -20.61 -17.16 13.07
CA ASP A 90 -21.21 -18.48 12.98
C ASP A 90 -22.74 -18.36 13.07
N GLU A 91 -23.43 -18.86 12.05
CA GLU A 91 -24.90 -18.90 11.95
C GLU A 91 -25.55 -19.57 13.17
N ALA A 92 -24.87 -20.51 13.83
CA ALA A 92 -25.37 -21.20 15.03
C ALA A 92 -25.66 -20.23 16.17
N PHE A 93 -25.00 -19.08 16.24
CA PHE A 93 -25.18 -18.10 17.31
C PHE A 93 -26.01 -16.89 16.91
N LYS A 94 -26.52 -16.83 15.67
CA LYS A 94 -27.23 -15.69 15.11
C LYS A 94 -28.38 -15.16 15.99
N ASP A 95 -29.15 -16.04 16.59
CA ASP A 95 -30.32 -15.70 17.39
C ASP A 95 -30.05 -15.69 18.90
N GLU A 96 -28.80 -15.88 19.33
CA GLU A 96 -28.43 -15.90 20.74
C GLU A 96 -28.43 -14.49 21.36
N PRO A 97 -29.32 -14.19 22.33
CA PRO A 97 -29.40 -12.85 22.95
C PRO A 97 -28.12 -12.43 23.66
N ALA A 98 -27.26 -13.37 24.05
CA ALA A 98 -25.98 -13.07 24.71
C ALA A 98 -25.04 -12.23 23.83
N TYR A 99 -25.20 -12.35 22.51
CA TYR A 99 -24.36 -11.66 21.51
C TYR A 99 -25.08 -10.50 20.81
N GLU A 100 -26.02 -9.85 21.48
CA GLU A 100 -26.78 -8.70 20.94
C GLU A 100 -25.89 -7.52 20.53
N TYR A 101 -24.70 -7.39 21.13
CA TYR A 101 -23.77 -6.28 20.91
C TYR A 101 -22.63 -6.71 20.00
N MET A 102 -22.28 -5.87 19.02
CA MET A 102 -21.10 -6.07 18.16
C MET A 102 -19.83 -6.15 19.01
N TYR A 103 -19.71 -5.21 19.95
CA TYR A 103 -18.63 -5.20 20.94
C TYR A 103 -19.19 -5.05 22.35
N LEU A 104 -18.60 -5.75 23.30
CA LEU A 104 -18.95 -5.66 24.71
C LEU A 104 -17.69 -5.56 25.56
N SER A 105 -17.55 -4.47 26.35
CA SER A 105 -16.36 -4.30 27.19
C SER A 105 -16.22 -5.42 28.23
N ALA A 106 -14.97 -5.80 28.51
CA ALA A 106 -14.63 -6.91 29.40
C ALA A 106 -14.71 -6.58 30.91
N THR A 107 -14.99 -5.32 31.29
CA THR A 107 -15.03 -4.88 32.69
C THR A 107 -16.16 -5.52 33.45
N SER A 108 -15.88 -6.03 34.68
CA SER A 108 -16.88 -6.56 35.58
C SER A 108 -17.69 -5.43 36.23
N GLY A 109 -19.01 -5.58 36.29
CA GLY A 109 -19.93 -4.63 36.90
C GLY A 109 -20.65 -3.77 35.88
N MET A 110 -20.20 -2.56 35.64
CA MET A 110 -20.72 -1.69 34.55
C MET A 110 -19.99 -1.98 33.22
N ARG A 111 -20.76 -2.31 32.20
CA ARG A 111 -20.22 -2.65 30.86
C ARG A 111 -20.73 -1.68 29.81
N ALA A 112 -19.92 -1.39 28.82
CA ALA A 112 -20.33 -0.66 27.61
C ALA A 112 -20.50 -1.66 26.45
N GLY A 113 -21.67 -1.62 25.83
CA GLY A 113 -21.95 -2.42 24.64
C GLY A 113 -22.15 -1.51 23.43
N ILE A 114 -21.43 -1.75 22.35
CA ILE A 114 -21.66 -1.10 21.05
C ILE A 114 -22.65 -1.97 20.28
N LYS A 115 -23.79 -1.41 19.94
CA LYS A 115 -24.84 -2.11 19.18
C LYS A 115 -24.68 -1.99 17.68
N GLY A 116 -24.09 -0.90 17.23
CA GLY A 116 -23.84 -0.66 15.83
C GLY A 116 -23.07 0.65 15.60
N VAL A 117 -22.50 0.74 14.43
CA VAL A 117 -21.80 1.91 13.89
C VAL A 117 -22.38 2.19 12.52
N SER A 118 -22.56 3.44 12.17
CA SER A 118 -23.00 3.88 10.84
C SER A 118 -22.27 5.14 10.46
N THR A 119 -21.77 5.20 9.23
CA THR A 119 -21.28 6.43 8.60
C THR A 119 -22.32 6.97 7.62
N ASP A 120 -22.22 8.25 7.37
CA ASP A 120 -22.93 8.99 6.33
C ASP A 120 -21.85 9.88 5.67
N ILE A 121 -21.52 9.58 4.42
CA ILE A 121 -20.42 10.20 3.68
C ILE A 121 -21.02 11.23 2.74
N LEU A 122 -20.55 12.48 2.89
CA LEU A 122 -20.96 13.63 2.11
C LEU A 122 -19.70 14.20 1.44
N GLU A 123 -19.85 15.00 0.40
CA GLU A 123 -18.75 15.55 -0.39
C GLU A 123 -17.63 16.22 0.44
N ASP A 124 -17.99 16.91 1.52
CA ASP A 124 -17.05 17.62 2.38
C ASP A 124 -17.01 17.12 3.83
N ARG A 125 -17.72 16.03 4.13
CA ARG A 125 -17.98 15.63 5.52
C ARG A 125 -18.25 14.15 5.66
N ILE A 126 -17.76 13.59 6.76
CA ILE A 126 -18.10 12.24 7.21
C ILE A 126 -18.80 12.34 8.57
N ASP A 127 -20.02 11.87 8.64
CA ASP A 127 -20.79 11.77 9.86
C ASP A 127 -20.76 10.34 10.39
N LEU A 128 -20.34 10.15 11.63
CA LEU A 128 -20.24 8.85 12.29
C LEU A 128 -21.23 8.78 13.45
N VAL A 129 -22.00 7.69 13.50
CA VAL A 129 -22.94 7.39 14.58
C VAL A 129 -22.60 6.07 15.23
N VAL A 130 -22.36 6.07 16.53
CA VAL A 130 -22.10 4.87 17.32
C VAL A 130 -23.21 4.70 18.35
N SER A 131 -23.95 3.58 18.29
CA SER A 131 -24.98 3.25 19.28
C SER A 131 -24.35 2.54 20.47
N VAL A 132 -24.42 3.15 21.65
CA VAL A 132 -23.79 2.65 22.88
C VAL A 132 -24.82 2.40 23.96
N HIS A 133 -24.77 1.22 24.57
CA HIS A 133 -25.59 0.87 25.72
C HIS A 133 -24.72 0.68 26.97
N ALA A 134 -25.18 1.19 28.11
CA ALA A 134 -24.60 0.88 29.39
C ALA A 134 -25.39 -0.27 30.05
N LEU A 135 -24.67 -1.28 30.54
CA LEU A 135 -25.22 -2.47 31.16
C LEU A 135 -24.66 -2.65 32.57
N ALA A 136 -25.49 -3.23 33.46
CA ALA A 136 -25.04 -3.81 34.73
C ALA A 136 -25.23 -5.32 34.65
N GLY A 137 -24.12 -6.06 34.54
CA GLY A 137 -24.18 -7.48 34.17
C GLY A 137 -24.80 -7.64 32.76
N SER A 138 -25.93 -8.37 32.69
CA SER A 138 -26.74 -8.53 31.47
C SER A 138 -27.89 -7.50 31.36
N THR A 139 -28.15 -6.71 32.41
CA THR A 139 -29.28 -5.76 32.43
C THR A 139 -28.86 -4.46 31.74
N ARG A 140 -29.60 -4.08 30.69
CA ARG A 140 -29.44 -2.81 30.05
C ARG A 140 -30.01 -1.69 30.94
N LEU A 141 -29.13 -0.80 31.38
CA LEU A 141 -29.50 0.35 32.23
C LEU A 141 -29.80 1.59 31.41
N TYR A 142 -29.06 1.80 30.32
CA TYR A 142 -29.09 3.07 29.61
C TYR A 142 -28.74 2.90 28.12
N LYS A 143 -29.39 3.70 27.28
CA LYS A 143 -29.11 3.80 25.84
C LYS A 143 -28.63 5.19 25.50
N THR A 144 -27.56 5.29 24.77
CA THR A 144 -27.06 6.55 24.23
C THR A 144 -26.42 6.31 22.87
N GLY A 145 -25.98 7.35 22.25
CA GLY A 145 -25.16 7.28 21.04
C GLY A 145 -24.21 8.44 20.99
N VAL A 146 -23.11 8.21 20.36
CA VAL A 146 -22.13 9.22 20.02
C VAL A 146 -22.31 9.56 18.54
N TYR A 147 -22.50 10.81 18.24
CA TYR A 147 -22.49 11.34 16.89
C TYR A 147 -21.26 12.23 16.75
N LEU A 148 -20.43 11.92 15.77
CA LEU A 148 -19.24 12.66 15.42
C LEU A 148 -19.36 13.11 13.98
N SER A 149 -19.16 14.40 13.72
CA SER A 149 -19.09 14.95 12.38
C SER A 149 -17.69 15.46 12.12
N LEU A 150 -17.10 15.03 11.03
CA LEU A 150 -15.76 15.37 10.59
C LEU A 150 -15.85 16.13 9.27
N ASP A 151 -15.33 17.35 9.22
CA ASP A 151 -15.08 18.02 7.94
C ASP A 151 -13.86 17.35 7.28
N VAL A 152 -13.95 17.02 6.00
CA VAL A 152 -12.85 16.53 5.18
C VAL A 152 -12.29 17.73 4.42
N ILE A 153 -11.08 18.09 4.71
CA ILE A 153 -10.41 19.27 4.16
C ILE A 153 -9.16 18.78 3.44
N LEU A 154 -9.02 19.12 2.17
CA LEU A 154 -7.77 19.05 1.46
C LEU A 154 -7.07 20.40 1.70
N ASP A 155 -5.92 20.40 2.34
CA ASP A 155 -5.21 21.63 2.65
C ASP A 155 -4.37 22.14 1.45
N GLU A 156 -3.60 23.22 1.68
CA GLU A 156 -2.80 23.86 0.62
C GLU A 156 -1.63 22.96 0.14
N ASP A 157 -1.27 21.95 0.90
CA ASP A 157 -0.21 20.96 0.60
C ASP A 157 -0.79 19.63 0.09
N ASP A 158 -2.07 19.61 -0.33
CA ASP A 158 -2.82 18.43 -0.77
C ASP A 158 -2.93 17.32 0.30
N GLU A 159 -2.82 17.68 1.59
CA GLU A 159 -2.97 16.76 2.71
C GLU A 159 -4.40 16.64 3.19
N TYR A 160 -4.85 15.42 3.52
CA TYR A 160 -6.18 15.18 4.06
C TYR A 160 -6.23 15.49 5.56
N VAL A 161 -7.00 16.50 5.92
CA VAL A 161 -7.28 16.90 7.31
C VAL A 161 -8.73 16.59 7.65
N PHE A 162 -8.93 15.67 8.59
CA PHE A 162 -10.25 15.33 9.13
C PHE A 162 -10.47 16.11 10.42
N LYS A 163 -11.22 17.19 10.34
CA LYS A 163 -11.45 18.10 11.47
C LYS A 163 -12.76 17.82 12.16
N VAL A 164 -12.71 17.60 13.47
CA VAL A 164 -13.92 17.40 14.27
C VAL A 164 -14.77 18.68 14.28
N ARG A 165 -15.90 18.64 13.61
CA ARG A 165 -16.86 19.74 13.51
C ARG A 165 -17.85 19.73 14.66
N LYS A 166 -18.34 18.52 15.02
CA LYS A 166 -19.43 18.39 15.98
C LYS A 166 -19.33 17.09 16.75
N ILE A 167 -19.62 17.15 18.03
CA ILE A 167 -19.75 15.99 18.91
C ILE A 167 -21.09 16.07 19.62
N ASN A 168 -21.93 15.03 19.51
CA ASN A 168 -23.12 14.90 20.32
C ASN A 168 -23.06 13.59 21.13
N ILE A 169 -23.49 13.64 22.36
CA ILE A 169 -23.74 12.45 23.18
C ILE A 169 -25.24 12.44 23.50
N GLY A 170 -25.94 11.45 22.98
CA GLY A 170 -27.40 11.44 23.02
C GLY A 170 -28.01 12.61 22.24
N LYS A 171 -28.81 13.43 22.94
CA LYS A 171 -29.43 14.64 22.39
C LYS A 171 -28.60 15.92 22.67
N LEU A 172 -27.55 15.78 23.48
CA LEU A 172 -26.75 16.91 23.93
C LEU A 172 -25.61 17.16 22.94
N GLY A 173 -25.64 18.32 22.26
CA GLY A 173 -24.51 18.86 21.52
C GLY A 173 -23.45 19.39 22.46
N LEU A 174 -22.23 18.94 22.31
CA LEU A 174 -21.11 19.39 23.12
C LEU A 174 -20.20 20.31 22.30
N PRO A 175 -19.66 21.40 22.90
CA PRO A 175 -18.51 22.04 22.30
C PRO A 175 -17.40 21.01 22.06
N VAL A 176 -16.76 21.02 20.90
CA VAL A 176 -15.78 19.99 20.48
C VAL A 176 -14.71 19.77 21.55
N LYS A 177 -14.13 20.85 22.06
CA LYS A 177 -13.13 20.80 23.13
C LYS A 177 -13.66 20.08 24.39
N THR A 178 -14.92 20.32 24.77
CA THR A 178 -15.54 19.69 25.94
C THR A 178 -15.75 18.19 25.68
N GLY A 179 -16.25 17.84 24.48
CA GLY A 179 -16.44 16.45 24.08
C GLY A 179 -15.13 15.67 24.07
N LEU A 180 -14.07 16.23 23.51
CA LEU A 180 -12.73 15.61 23.50
C LEU A 180 -12.13 15.50 24.91
N ASN A 181 -12.31 16.50 25.77
CA ASN A 181 -11.86 16.42 27.17
C ASN A 181 -12.57 15.30 27.94
N ILE A 182 -13.89 15.13 27.73
CA ILE A 182 -14.65 14.02 28.32
C ILE A 182 -14.14 12.69 27.78
N ALA A 183 -13.96 12.56 26.48
CA ALA A 183 -13.41 11.36 25.86
C ALA A 183 -12.01 11.04 26.42
N ASN A 184 -11.12 12.03 26.50
CA ASN A 184 -9.78 11.86 27.06
C ASN A 184 -9.80 11.42 28.54
N TYR A 185 -10.72 11.98 29.35
CA TYR A 185 -10.89 11.56 30.74
C TYR A 185 -11.35 10.10 30.82
N ILE A 186 -12.31 9.69 29.99
CA ILE A 186 -12.84 8.32 29.98
C ILE A 186 -11.74 7.34 29.54
N THR A 187 -11.05 7.60 28.43
CA THR A 187 -10.00 6.74 27.90
C THR A 187 -8.85 6.58 28.89
N SER A 188 -8.42 7.68 29.49
CA SER A 188 -7.35 7.67 30.50
C SER A 188 -7.74 6.87 31.77
N LYS A 189 -9.02 6.85 32.14
CA LYS A 189 -9.51 6.07 33.29
C LYS A 189 -9.71 4.59 32.99
N ILE A 190 -10.13 4.26 31.76
CA ILE A 190 -10.44 2.87 31.38
C ILE A 190 -9.18 2.15 30.90
N ASN A 191 -8.39 2.80 30.04
CA ASN A 191 -7.27 2.19 29.33
C ASN A 191 -5.90 2.73 29.76
N GLY A 192 -5.85 3.75 30.63
CA GLY A 192 -4.60 4.40 31.04
C GLY A 192 -3.93 5.26 29.95
N LYS A 193 -4.58 5.43 28.78
CA LYS A 193 -4.05 6.16 27.62
C LYS A 193 -4.89 7.39 27.32
N SER A 194 -4.26 8.43 26.79
CA SER A 194 -4.96 9.61 26.26
C SER A 194 -5.71 9.27 24.97
N ILE A 195 -6.66 10.12 24.60
CA ILE A 195 -7.38 9.98 23.32
C ILE A 195 -6.42 10.11 22.13
N ASN A 196 -5.38 10.94 22.22
CA ASN A 196 -4.36 11.07 21.17
C ASN A 196 -3.59 9.77 20.99
N GLU A 197 -3.10 9.18 22.10
CA GLU A 197 -2.39 7.89 22.05
C GLU A 197 -3.26 6.79 21.47
N MET A 198 -4.52 6.69 21.90
CA MET A 198 -5.44 5.67 21.37
C MET A 198 -5.75 5.88 19.89
N ALA A 199 -5.97 7.14 19.46
CA ALA A 199 -6.27 7.43 18.07
C ALA A 199 -5.06 7.14 17.17
N ASN A 200 -3.85 7.53 17.61
CA ASN A 200 -2.62 7.30 16.84
C ASN A 200 -2.23 5.82 16.78
N GLU A 201 -2.56 5.03 17.82
CA GLU A 201 -2.39 3.57 17.76
C GLU A 201 -3.40 2.89 16.83
N ALA A 202 -4.64 3.40 16.79
CA ALA A 202 -5.69 2.86 15.92
C ALA A 202 -5.52 3.25 14.45
N LEU A 203 -4.93 4.42 14.20
CA LEU A 203 -4.71 5.01 12.87
C LEU A 203 -3.24 5.43 12.74
N PRO A 204 -2.30 4.48 12.63
CA PRO A 204 -0.87 4.75 12.70
C PRO A 204 -0.32 5.49 11.47
N PHE A 205 -1.12 5.64 10.41
CA PHE A 205 -0.78 6.36 9.18
C PHE A 205 -1.07 7.87 9.24
N GLY A 206 -1.42 8.39 10.41
CA GLY A 206 -1.68 9.83 10.61
C GLY A 206 -1.54 10.23 12.06
N VAL A 207 -1.76 11.50 12.34
CA VAL A 207 -1.63 12.10 13.67
C VAL A 207 -2.93 12.74 14.11
N PHE A 208 -3.47 12.30 15.24
CA PHE A 208 -4.59 12.96 15.89
C PHE A 208 -4.10 13.93 16.96
N ASP A 209 -4.53 15.20 16.87
CA ASP A 209 -4.30 16.22 17.91
C ASP A 209 -5.65 16.72 18.47
N SER A 210 -5.91 16.37 19.72
CA SER A 210 -7.10 16.81 20.43
C SER A 210 -7.17 18.33 20.71
N LYS A 211 -6.04 19.06 20.57
CA LYS A 211 -6.02 20.52 20.74
C LYS A 211 -6.61 21.23 19.54
N THR A 212 -6.24 20.79 18.34
CA THR A 212 -6.79 21.29 17.06
C THR A 212 -8.08 20.56 16.69
N ALA A 213 -8.35 19.45 17.37
CA ALA A 213 -9.48 18.57 17.09
C ALA A 213 -9.42 18.00 15.66
N SER A 214 -8.25 17.68 15.18
CA SER A 214 -8.05 17.16 13.82
C SER A 214 -7.21 15.89 13.81
N PHE A 215 -7.49 15.03 12.84
CA PHE A 215 -6.61 13.95 12.41
C PHE A 215 -6.04 14.34 11.05
N THR A 216 -4.72 14.35 10.93
CA THR A 216 -4.03 14.69 9.69
C THR A 216 -3.27 13.46 9.21
N ALA A 217 -3.54 13.04 7.99
CA ALA A 217 -2.77 12.04 7.27
C ALA A 217 -1.97 12.76 6.19
N THR A 218 -0.68 12.96 6.48
CA THR A 218 0.26 13.55 5.52
C THR A 218 0.94 12.44 4.72
N GLU A 219 1.46 12.78 3.55
CA GLU A 219 2.32 11.87 2.79
C GLU A 219 3.42 11.27 3.71
N GLN A 220 4.10 12.11 4.48
CA GLN A 220 5.18 11.67 5.37
C GLN A 220 4.69 10.68 6.43
N THR A 221 3.52 10.89 7.06
CA THR A 221 3.03 9.95 8.08
C THR A 221 2.64 8.59 7.50
N VAL A 222 2.13 8.57 6.26
CA VAL A 222 1.81 7.34 5.54
C VAL A 222 3.09 6.61 5.14
N LEU A 223 4.09 7.33 4.64
CA LEU A 223 5.40 6.80 4.29
C LEU A 223 6.14 6.23 5.50
N ASP A 224 6.16 6.96 6.63
CA ASP A 224 6.77 6.51 7.89
C ASP A 224 6.12 5.21 8.39
N TYR A 225 4.79 5.13 8.30
CA TYR A 225 4.07 3.91 8.66
C TYR A 225 4.43 2.74 7.73
N ALA A 226 4.41 2.94 6.42
CA ALA A 226 4.77 1.91 5.46
C ALA A 226 6.23 1.43 5.64
N THR A 227 7.15 2.36 5.83
CA THR A 227 8.58 2.08 6.09
C THR A 227 8.76 1.30 7.39
N SER A 228 7.92 1.54 8.40
CA SER A 228 7.93 0.77 9.65
C SER A 228 7.48 -0.68 9.48
N GLN A 229 6.69 -0.97 8.44
CA GLN A 229 6.28 -2.34 8.10
C GLN A 229 7.36 -3.04 7.27
N ASP A 230 7.88 -2.36 6.26
CA ASP A 230 9.00 -2.80 5.41
C ASP A 230 9.62 -1.58 4.71
N VAL A 231 10.94 -1.49 4.68
CA VAL A 231 11.66 -0.36 4.04
C VAL A 231 11.32 -0.26 2.55
N GLY A 232 11.15 -1.41 1.88
CA GLY A 232 10.76 -1.46 0.47
C GLY A 232 9.37 -0.89 0.21
N TYR A 233 8.42 -1.07 1.13
CA TYR A 233 7.09 -0.46 1.01
C TYR A 233 7.15 1.05 1.12
N GLY A 234 8.01 1.60 1.98
CA GLY A 234 8.22 3.04 2.08
C GLY A 234 8.71 3.63 0.77
N ALA A 235 9.80 3.08 0.22
CA ALA A 235 10.37 3.53 -1.06
C ALA A 235 9.38 3.42 -2.23
N LEU A 236 8.62 2.32 -2.30
CA LEU A 236 7.59 2.15 -3.33
C LEU A 236 6.47 3.20 -3.21
N LEU A 237 5.98 3.45 -2.01
CA LEU A 237 4.94 4.44 -1.77
C LEU A 237 5.42 5.86 -2.06
N GLU A 238 6.66 6.21 -1.75
CA GLU A 238 7.24 7.51 -2.08
C GLU A 238 7.24 7.75 -3.60
N ILE A 239 7.63 6.74 -4.40
CA ILE A 239 7.54 6.81 -5.86
C ILE A 239 6.08 6.99 -6.30
N ILE A 240 5.14 6.26 -5.69
CA ILE A 240 3.71 6.33 -5.99
C ILE A 240 3.16 7.74 -5.73
N TYR A 241 3.49 8.36 -4.61
CA TYR A 241 3.06 9.71 -4.26
C TYR A 241 3.70 10.77 -5.15
N THR A 242 5.03 10.76 -5.27
CA THR A 242 5.79 11.71 -6.10
C THR A 242 5.29 11.73 -7.55
N ARG A 243 4.77 10.61 -8.02
CA ARG A 243 4.23 10.44 -9.38
C ARG A 243 2.73 10.67 -9.50
N ASN A 244 2.04 11.01 -8.41
CA ASN A 244 0.57 11.10 -8.38
C ASN A 244 -0.10 9.84 -8.95
N LEU A 245 0.46 8.66 -8.65
CA LEU A 245 -0.10 7.38 -9.11
C LEU A 245 -1.34 6.98 -8.29
N ILE A 246 -1.53 7.57 -7.11
CA ILE A 246 -2.72 7.38 -6.28
C ILE A 246 -3.48 8.71 -6.20
N ASN A 247 -4.79 8.63 -6.38
CA ASN A 247 -5.72 9.73 -6.14
C ASN A 247 -6.84 9.22 -5.23
N ILE A 248 -7.19 10.00 -4.20
CA ILE A 248 -8.31 9.71 -3.31
C ILE A 248 -9.30 10.86 -3.44
N ALA A 249 -10.57 10.55 -3.63
CA ALA A 249 -11.65 11.53 -3.66
C ALA A 249 -12.75 11.12 -2.70
N VAL A 250 -13.29 12.09 -1.96
CA VAL A 250 -14.47 11.91 -1.09
C VAL A 250 -15.64 12.59 -1.77
N GLU A 251 -16.64 11.79 -2.11
CA GLU A 251 -17.85 12.21 -2.82
C GLU A 251 -19.08 11.80 -2.01
N ASP A 252 -20.28 12.26 -2.42
CA ASP A 252 -21.52 11.85 -1.77
C ASP A 252 -21.66 10.31 -1.80
N GLU A 253 -21.83 9.69 -0.65
CA GLU A 253 -21.98 8.25 -0.40
C GLU A 253 -20.75 7.39 -0.73
N ASN A 254 -19.62 7.99 -1.16
CA ASN A 254 -18.48 7.23 -1.68
C ASN A 254 -17.12 7.83 -1.29
N ILE A 255 -16.12 6.94 -1.21
CA ILE A 255 -14.70 7.30 -1.27
C ILE A 255 -14.12 6.57 -2.48
N SER A 256 -13.62 7.32 -3.45
CA SER A 256 -12.97 6.76 -4.64
C SER A 256 -11.46 6.76 -4.48
N ILE A 257 -10.83 5.64 -4.82
CA ILE A 257 -9.37 5.48 -4.83
C ILE A 257 -8.98 5.15 -6.27
N GLY A 258 -8.29 6.07 -6.91
CA GLY A 258 -7.76 5.93 -8.26
C GLY A 258 -6.29 5.51 -8.26
N PHE A 259 -5.90 4.65 -9.20
CA PHE A 259 -4.52 4.28 -9.44
C PHE A 259 -4.18 4.47 -10.92
N ALA A 260 -3.17 5.28 -11.22
CA ALA A 260 -2.72 5.58 -12.58
C ALA A 260 -1.79 4.48 -13.14
N LEU A 261 -2.25 3.22 -13.10
CA LEU A 261 -1.46 2.06 -13.54
C LEU A 261 -1.04 2.15 -15.01
N GLY A 262 -1.83 2.84 -15.86
CA GLY A 262 -1.49 3.01 -17.27
C GLY A 262 -0.13 3.68 -17.50
N GLN A 263 0.33 4.51 -16.57
CA GLN A 263 1.67 5.12 -16.63
C GLN A 263 2.79 4.09 -16.53
N LEU A 264 2.52 2.93 -15.91
CA LEU A 264 3.49 1.83 -15.76
C LEU A 264 3.46 0.87 -16.95
N ARG A 265 2.49 1.01 -17.85
CA ARG A 265 2.32 0.14 -19.01
C ARG A 265 3.55 0.20 -19.92
N LYS A 266 4.02 -0.96 -20.38
CA LYS A 266 5.04 -1.04 -21.43
C LYS A 266 4.59 -0.27 -22.65
N LEU A 267 5.46 0.63 -23.17
CA LEU A 267 5.17 1.42 -24.36
C LEU A 267 5.33 0.57 -25.64
N PRO A 268 4.55 0.87 -26.70
CA PRO A 268 4.72 0.18 -27.99
C PRO A 268 6.11 0.38 -28.61
N THR A 269 6.81 1.45 -28.23
CA THR A 269 8.18 1.77 -28.70
C THR A 269 9.27 1.13 -27.87
N ASP A 270 8.91 0.46 -26.76
CA ASP A 270 9.88 -0.19 -25.89
C ASP A 270 10.52 -1.40 -26.57
N ALA A 271 11.75 -1.66 -26.17
CA ALA A 271 12.52 -2.81 -26.66
C ALA A 271 11.78 -4.15 -26.42
N THR A 272 12.03 -5.07 -27.29
CA THR A 272 11.55 -6.45 -27.19
C THR A 272 12.75 -7.38 -27.01
N SER A 273 12.56 -8.43 -26.19
CA SER A 273 13.62 -9.41 -25.99
C SER A 273 14.09 -10.00 -27.31
N PRO A 274 15.39 -9.97 -27.61
CA PRO A 274 15.93 -10.59 -28.81
C PRO A 274 15.72 -12.10 -28.74
N THR A 275 15.55 -12.71 -29.92
CA THR A 275 15.46 -14.17 -30.01
C THR A 275 16.86 -14.77 -30.06
N PHE A 276 17.21 -15.59 -29.08
CA PHE A 276 18.48 -16.29 -29.01
C PHE A 276 18.32 -17.72 -28.53
N ASN A 277 19.34 -18.55 -28.79
CA ASN A 277 19.39 -19.89 -28.24
C ASN A 277 20.04 -19.86 -26.85
N PRO A 278 19.33 -20.21 -25.76
CA PRO A 278 19.88 -20.15 -24.42
C PRO A 278 21.01 -21.15 -24.23
N ILE A 279 21.98 -20.82 -23.41
CA ILE A 279 22.99 -21.74 -22.90
C ILE A 279 22.32 -22.56 -21.79
N THR A 280 22.11 -23.88 -22.03
CA THR A 280 21.31 -24.70 -21.10
C THR A 280 22.15 -25.51 -20.13
N ASP A 281 23.45 -25.72 -20.43
CA ASP A 281 24.33 -26.56 -19.63
C ASP A 281 25.79 -26.06 -19.65
N THR A 282 26.61 -26.68 -18.82
CA THR A 282 28.04 -26.38 -18.71
C THR A 282 28.80 -26.65 -20.01
N ALA A 283 28.39 -27.62 -20.83
CA ALA A 283 29.06 -27.91 -22.11
C ALA A 283 28.81 -26.78 -23.11
N GLY A 284 27.58 -26.22 -23.16
CA GLY A 284 27.24 -25.06 -23.93
C GLY A 284 28.03 -23.83 -23.47
N GLN A 285 28.16 -23.63 -22.14
CA GLN A 285 28.96 -22.55 -21.55
C GLN A 285 30.42 -22.65 -21.98
N VAL A 286 31.02 -23.82 -21.85
CA VAL A 286 32.43 -24.07 -22.27
C VAL A 286 32.61 -23.85 -23.79
N SER A 287 31.64 -24.26 -24.60
CA SER A 287 31.67 -23.99 -26.04
C SER A 287 31.62 -22.51 -26.37
N PHE A 288 30.75 -21.78 -25.71
CA PHE A 288 30.62 -20.33 -25.84
C PHE A 288 31.94 -19.65 -25.45
N MET A 289 32.48 -19.97 -24.29
CA MET A 289 33.74 -19.39 -23.79
C MET A 289 34.92 -19.71 -24.68
N ASN A 290 34.99 -20.93 -25.28
CA ASN A 290 36.01 -21.29 -26.27
C ASN A 290 35.89 -20.44 -27.56
N GLY A 291 34.66 -20.06 -27.94
CA GLY A 291 34.41 -19.13 -29.04
C GLY A 291 35.02 -17.75 -28.78
N LEU A 292 34.73 -17.16 -27.61
CA LEU A 292 35.32 -15.88 -27.19
C LEU A 292 36.85 -15.94 -27.08
N ALA A 293 37.39 -17.01 -26.50
CA ALA A 293 38.82 -17.21 -26.42
C ALA A 293 39.49 -17.35 -27.81
N ALA A 294 38.82 -17.95 -28.78
CA ALA A 294 39.32 -18.04 -30.16
C ALA A 294 39.28 -16.65 -30.83
N GLN A 295 38.28 -15.83 -30.61
CA GLN A 295 38.27 -14.42 -31.09
C GLN A 295 39.45 -13.66 -30.50
N PHE A 296 39.66 -13.71 -29.20
CA PHE A 296 40.77 -13.05 -28.52
C PHE A 296 42.12 -13.50 -29.01
N LEU A 297 42.32 -14.82 -29.22
CA LEU A 297 43.57 -15.32 -29.81
C LEU A 297 43.78 -14.87 -31.25
N ALA A 298 42.73 -14.74 -32.04
CA ALA A 298 42.84 -14.22 -33.42
C ALA A 298 43.29 -12.76 -33.41
N GLU A 299 42.79 -11.94 -32.50
CA GLU A 299 43.22 -10.55 -32.34
C GLU A 299 44.65 -10.40 -31.81
N ILE A 300 45.10 -11.25 -30.86
CA ILE A 300 46.49 -11.25 -30.41
C ILE A 300 47.46 -11.56 -31.56
N LEU A 301 47.05 -12.40 -32.51
CA LEU A 301 47.87 -12.76 -33.69
C LEU A 301 47.87 -11.65 -34.77
N ASN A 302 47.03 -10.64 -34.62
CA ASN A 302 46.96 -9.49 -35.52
C ASN A 302 47.81 -8.33 -34.97
N PRO A 303 49.06 -8.11 -35.44
CA PRO A 303 50.01 -7.18 -34.81
C PRO A 303 49.63 -5.70 -34.91
N SER A 304 48.52 -5.37 -35.52
CA SER A 304 48.12 -3.95 -35.79
C SER A 304 47.09 -3.41 -34.85
N THR A 305 46.52 -4.22 -33.91
CA THR A 305 45.44 -3.80 -33.03
C THR A 305 45.71 -4.23 -31.60
N ASN A 306 45.13 -3.52 -30.60
CA ASN A 306 44.99 -4.04 -29.26
C ASN A 306 44.00 -5.22 -29.34
N PRO A 307 44.31 -6.36 -28.72
CA PRO A 307 43.39 -7.45 -28.72
C PRO A 307 42.10 -7.10 -27.96
N TYR A 308 40.97 -7.38 -28.58
CA TYR A 308 39.65 -7.16 -28.01
C TYR A 308 38.73 -8.35 -28.24
N VAL A 309 37.64 -8.40 -27.56
CA VAL A 309 36.55 -9.37 -27.74
C VAL A 309 35.27 -8.58 -27.97
N ASP A 310 34.64 -8.83 -29.12
CA ASP A 310 33.31 -8.29 -29.41
C ASP A 310 32.24 -9.24 -28.83
N LEU A 311 31.35 -8.67 -28.04
CA LEU A 311 30.12 -9.33 -27.62
C LEU A 311 28.96 -8.61 -28.32
N ASN A 312 28.32 -9.28 -29.25
CA ASN A 312 27.09 -8.75 -29.80
C ASN A 312 25.93 -8.91 -28.80
N GLU A 313 24.83 -8.20 -29.06
CA GLU A 313 23.66 -8.17 -28.18
C GLU A 313 23.09 -9.57 -27.88
N ILE A 314 23.12 -10.48 -28.86
CA ILE A 314 22.67 -11.87 -28.68
C ILE A 314 23.57 -12.63 -27.71
N GLU A 315 24.89 -12.51 -27.87
CA GLU A 315 25.88 -13.14 -26.99
C GLU A 315 25.83 -12.62 -25.56
N ALA A 316 25.66 -11.29 -25.41
CA ALA A 316 25.47 -10.68 -24.10
C ALA A 316 24.21 -11.19 -23.43
N ASN A 317 23.08 -11.30 -24.15
CA ASN A 317 21.85 -11.86 -23.64
C ASN A 317 21.97 -13.36 -23.28
N GLN A 318 22.74 -14.14 -24.01
CA GLN A 318 23.02 -15.54 -23.66
C GLN A 318 23.78 -15.65 -22.33
N ILE A 319 24.77 -14.80 -22.10
CA ILE A 319 25.53 -14.72 -20.83
C ILE A 319 24.60 -14.39 -19.67
N VAL A 320 23.79 -13.33 -19.84
CA VAL A 320 22.88 -12.87 -18.82
C VAL A 320 21.81 -13.94 -18.47
N ASP A 321 21.20 -14.55 -19.50
CA ASP A 321 20.22 -15.61 -19.30
C ASP A 321 20.83 -16.80 -18.56
N TYR A 322 22.06 -17.20 -18.90
CA TYR A 322 22.75 -18.30 -18.23
C TYR A 322 23.13 -17.97 -16.78
N SER A 323 23.61 -16.74 -16.52
CA SER A 323 24.10 -16.33 -15.21
C SER A 323 22.99 -16.03 -14.21
N LEU A 324 21.85 -15.50 -14.69
CA LEU A 324 20.76 -15.01 -13.86
C LEU A 324 19.46 -15.80 -13.97
N LYS A 325 19.44 -16.91 -14.75
CA LYS A 325 18.25 -17.65 -15.15
C LYS A 325 17.24 -17.94 -14.04
N ASP A 326 17.71 -18.16 -12.82
CA ASP A 326 16.86 -18.50 -11.67
C ASP A 326 16.84 -17.41 -10.59
N SER A 327 17.67 -16.36 -10.73
CA SER A 327 17.90 -15.37 -9.67
C SER A 327 16.92 -14.21 -9.68
N LEU A 328 16.28 -13.93 -10.83
CA LEU A 328 15.39 -12.79 -11.04
C LEU A 328 13.97 -13.22 -11.45
N GLN A 329 13.65 -14.53 -11.38
CA GLN A 329 12.29 -14.97 -11.60
C GLN A 329 11.48 -14.72 -10.34
N PHE A 330 10.49 -13.85 -10.49
CA PHE A 330 9.57 -13.50 -9.43
C PHE A 330 8.15 -13.90 -9.88
N GLU A 331 7.45 -14.60 -9.03
CA GLU A 331 6.05 -14.93 -9.22
C GLU A 331 5.30 -14.73 -7.90
N GLN A 332 4.29 -13.91 -7.93
CA GLN A 332 3.42 -13.70 -6.78
C GLN A 332 1.96 -13.81 -7.22
N GLU A 333 1.22 -14.63 -6.50
CA GLU A 333 -0.23 -14.76 -6.68
C GLU A 333 -0.97 -13.87 -5.70
N PHE A 334 -2.05 -13.24 -6.15
CA PHE A 334 -3.06 -12.68 -5.29
C PHE A 334 -4.45 -13.10 -5.74
N LYS A 335 -5.33 -13.30 -4.77
CA LYS A 335 -6.64 -13.91 -4.95
C LYS A 335 -7.72 -12.92 -4.59
N LEU A 336 -8.70 -12.78 -5.48
CA LEU A 336 -9.90 -11.97 -5.25
C LEU A 336 -11.12 -12.89 -5.18
N LYS A 337 -11.90 -12.74 -4.11
CA LYS A 337 -13.21 -13.40 -3.98
C LYS A 337 -14.26 -12.52 -4.62
N ILE A 338 -14.80 -12.93 -5.78
CA ILE A 338 -15.82 -12.18 -6.50
C ILE A 338 -17.22 -12.50 -6.01
N ASP A 339 -17.41 -13.68 -5.41
CA ASP A 339 -18.61 -14.05 -4.67
C ASP A 339 -18.30 -15.13 -3.63
N GLU A 340 -19.33 -15.75 -3.01
CA GLU A 340 -19.16 -16.80 -1.99
C GLU A 340 -18.53 -18.09 -2.54
N THR A 341 -18.59 -18.30 -3.85
CA THR A 341 -18.21 -19.54 -4.53
C THR A 341 -17.12 -19.37 -5.58
N GLU A 342 -16.86 -18.12 -6.00
CA GLU A 342 -15.94 -17.81 -7.07
C GLU A 342 -14.75 -16.99 -6.54
N GLU A 343 -13.55 -17.53 -6.78
CA GLU A 343 -12.27 -16.89 -6.52
C GLU A 343 -11.52 -16.76 -7.85
N VAL A 344 -10.96 -15.59 -8.13
CA VAL A 344 -10.08 -15.36 -9.27
C VAL A 344 -8.66 -15.17 -8.80
N ILE A 345 -7.71 -15.67 -9.58
CA ILE A 345 -6.29 -15.60 -9.27
C ILE A 345 -5.62 -14.67 -10.28
N TYR A 346 -4.87 -13.73 -9.75
CA TYR A 346 -3.97 -12.86 -10.48
C TYR A 346 -2.54 -13.26 -10.19
N HIS A 347 -1.70 -13.21 -11.23
CA HIS A 347 -0.28 -13.48 -11.12
C HIS A 347 0.49 -12.23 -11.51
N PHE A 348 1.44 -11.83 -10.67
CA PHE A 348 2.43 -10.82 -10.99
C PHE A 348 3.75 -11.54 -11.23
N ASN A 349 4.17 -11.60 -12.49
CA ASN A 349 5.30 -12.41 -12.93
C ASN A 349 6.37 -11.54 -13.56
N SER A 350 7.65 -11.80 -13.25
CA SER A 350 8.74 -11.32 -14.09
C SER A 350 9.00 -12.30 -15.24
N SER A 351 9.33 -11.75 -16.40
CA SER A 351 9.86 -12.52 -17.52
C SER A 351 11.39 -12.44 -17.51
N LYS A 352 12.04 -13.14 -18.44
CA LYS A 352 13.48 -13.10 -18.57
C LYS A 352 13.97 -11.68 -18.82
N LEU A 353 14.94 -11.26 -18.02
CA LEU A 353 15.69 -10.04 -18.22
C LEU A 353 16.44 -10.11 -19.57
N PHE A 354 16.54 -9.00 -20.26
CA PHE A 354 17.32 -8.89 -21.48
C PHE A 354 18.04 -7.54 -21.58
N LEU A 355 19.06 -7.50 -22.42
CA LEU A 355 19.88 -6.31 -22.70
C LEU A 355 19.66 -5.83 -24.13
N THR A 356 19.77 -4.51 -24.33
CA THR A 356 19.98 -3.91 -25.64
C THR A 356 21.20 -2.98 -25.60
N MET A 357 21.85 -2.81 -26.74
CA MET A 357 23.05 -2.02 -26.89
C MET A 357 22.87 -1.01 -28.01
N GLU A 358 22.84 0.29 -27.67
CA GLU A 358 22.62 1.37 -28.63
C GLU A 358 23.29 2.64 -28.15
N ASP A 359 23.98 3.34 -29.07
CA ASP A 359 24.57 4.69 -28.85
C ASP A 359 25.43 4.85 -27.58
N ASN A 360 26.31 3.90 -27.28
CA ASN A 360 27.15 3.83 -26.09
C ASN A 360 26.35 3.57 -24.79
N ILE A 361 25.09 3.16 -24.89
CA ILE A 361 24.23 2.83 -23.76
C ILE A 361 24.00 1.33 -23.74
N LEU A 362 24.22 0.73 -22.59
CA LEU A 362 23.76 -0.61 -22.23
C LEU A 362 22.46 -0.46 -21.48
N SER A 363 21.35 -0.93 -22.07
CA SER A 363 20.05 -0.88 -21.43
C SER A 363 19.67 -2.26 -20.92
N LEU A 364 19.40 -2.34 -19.62
CA LEU A 364 18.86 -3.52 -18.96
C LEU A 364 17.34 -3.41 -18.89
N HIS A 365 16.66 -4.43 -19.37
CA HIS A 365 15.22 -4.51 -19.43
C HIS A 365 14.70 -5.62 -18.52
N LEU A 366 13.83 -5.25 -17.57
CA LEU A 366 13.16 -6.16 -16.64
C LEU A 366 11.65 -6.17 -16.97
N PRO A 367 11.18 -7.16 -17.74
CA PRO A 367 9.76 -7.26 -18.06
C PRO A 367 8.98 -7.90 -16.91
N PHE A 368 7.85 -7.28 -16.58
CA PHE A 368 6.85 -7.83 -15.67
C PHE A 368 5.51 -7.90 -16.37
N ALA A 369 4.64 -8.77 -15.89
CA ALA A 369 3.28 -8.86 -16.37
C ALA A 369 2.31 -9.16 -15.22
N ILE A 370 1.15 -8.53 -15.28
CA ILE A 370 -0.01 -8.94 -14.50
C ILE A 370 -0.89 -9.76 -15.44
N THR A 371 -1.17 -11.00 -15.04
CA THR A 371 -2.07 -11.91 -15.75
C THR A 371 -3.18 -12.36 -14.81
N ARG A 372 -4.31 -12.80 -15.38
CA ARG A 372 -5.46 -13.32 -14.64
C ARG A 372 -5.85 -14.68 -15.20
N ASP A 373 -6.17 -15.62 -14.35
CA ASP A 373 -6.69 -16.92 -14.78
C ASP A 373 -7.97 -16.75 -15.59
N GLY A 374 -8.05 -17.49 -16.69
CA GLY A 374 -9.22 -17.50 -17.58
C GLY A 374 -9.27 -16.41 -18.64
N ILE A 375 -8.31 -15.47 -18.67
CA ILE A 375 -8.15 -14.51 -19.76
C ILE A 375 -6.75 -14.58 -20.37
N THR A 376 -6.64 -14.21 -21.65
CA THR A 376 -5.38 -14.26 -22.41
C THR A 376 -4.63 -12.94 -22.40
N GLU A 377 -5.36 -11.88 -22.16
CA GLU A 377 -4.84 -10.53 -22.08
C GLU A 377 -4.00 -10.37 -20.82
N LYS A 378 -2.99 -9.51 -20.91
CA LYS A 378 -2.07 -9.22 -19.82
C LYS A 378 -1.74 -7.74 -19.77
N PHE A 379 -1.38 -7.27 -18.59
CA PHE A 379 -0.85 -5.93 -18.42
C PHE A 379 0.66 -6.01 -18.32
N ASP A 380 1.35 -5.61 -19.40
CA ASP A 380 2.80 -5.64 -19.49
C ASP A 380 3.41 -4.37 -18.91
N ILE A 381 4.44 -4.54 -18.07
CA ILE A 381 5.26 -3.49 -17.47
C ILE A 381 6.70 -3.73 -17.90
N LEU A 382 7.42 -2.69 -18.25
CA LEU A 382 8.85 -2.78 -18.55
C LEU A 382 9.63 -1.77 -17.71
N PHE A 383 10.50 -2.31 -16.86
CA PHE A 383 11.47 -1.51 -16.13
C PHE A 383 12.76 -1.47 -16.91
N ASN A 384 13.25 -0.27 -17.22
CA ASN A 384 14.45 -0.03 -17.99
C ASN A 384 15.51 0.67 -17.14
N ILE A 385 16.74 0.16 -17.17
CA ILE A 385 17.91 0.78 -16.55
C ILE A 385 18.92 1.06 -17.67
N ASN A 386 19.21 2.31 -17.92
CA ASN A 386 20.21 2.72 -18.90
C ASN A 386 21.53 3.00 -18.20
N SER A 387 22.61 2.50 -18.74
CA SER A 387 23.95 2.69 -18.19
C SER A 387 25.00 2.87 -19.28
N THR A 388 26.05 3.61 -18.97
CA THR A 388 27.29 3.63 -19.75
C THR A 388 28.27 2.63 -19.15
N VAL A 389 29.11 2.05 -20.02
CA VAL A 389 30.11 1.06 -19.64
C VAL A 389 31.48 1.70 -19.63
N SER A 390 32.29 1.42 -18.61
CA SER A 390 33.67 1.85 -18.50
C SER A 390 34.51 0.85 -17.72
N VAL A 391 35.83 0.99 -17.77
CA VAL A 391 36.74 0.21 -16.92
C VAL A 391 37.42 1.15 -15.93
N GLU A 392 37.28 0.86 -14.64
CA GLU A 392 37.94 1.59 -13.55
C GLU A 392 38.76 0.61 -12.70
N ALA A 393 40.06 0.78 -12.63
CA ALA A 393 40.97 -0.07 -11.83
C ALA A 393 40.83 -1.59 -12.13
N GLU A 394 40.67 -1.96 -13.41
CA GLU A 394 40.47 -3.31 -13.90
C GLU A 394 39.07 -3.93 -13.63
N ASP A 395 38.16 -3.18 -12.97
CA ASP A 395 36.76 -3.55 -12.80
C ASP A 395 35.91 -3.01 -13.95
N LEU A 396 34.91 -3.77 -14.36
CA LEU A 396 33.88 -3.29 -15.29
C LEU A 396 32.84 -2.49 -14.49
N VAL A 397 32.66 -1.23 -14.88
CA VAL A 397 31.75 -0.30 -14.19
C VAL A 397 30.61 0.10 -15.12
N LEU A 398 29.40 -0.18 -14.69
CA LEU A 398 28.18 0.29 -15.31
C LEU A 398 27.70 1.51 -14.54
N THR A 399 27.78 2.69 -15.14
CA THR A 399 27.26 3.93 -14.54
C THR A 399 25.82 4.13 -15.00
N ILE A 400 24.87 4.12 -14.07
CA ILE A 400 23.45 4.30 -14.35
C ILE A 400 23.23 5.74 -14.80
N THR A 401 22.65 5.91 -15.97
CA THR A 401 22.34 7.21 -16.58
C THR A 401 20.86 7.54 -16.56
N GLY A 402 20.02 6.56 -16.25
CA GLY A 402 18.58 6.75 -16.10
C GLY A 402 17.83 5.45 -15.85
N MET A 403 16.68 5.58 -15.22
CA MET A 403 15.74 4.49 -15.02
C MET A 403 14.33 4.91 -15.46
N ARG A 404 13.53 3.97 -15.95
CA ARG A 404 12.17 4.23 -16.42
C ARG A 404 11.26 3.01 -16.19
N ILE A 405 10.01 3.27 -15.79
CA ILE A 405 8.96 2.26 -15.72
C ILE A 405 7.78 2.75 -16.57
N GLY A 406 7.44 2.03 -17.64
CA GLY A 406 6.42 2.49 -18.58
C GLY A 406 6.76 3.87 -19.15
N SER A 407 5.86 4.85 -19.03
CA SER A 407 6.10 6.24 -19.43
C SER A 407 6.84 7.08 -18.37
N SER A 408 6.98 6.58 -17.15
CA SER A 408 7.55 7.32 -16.02
C SER A 408 9.07 7.22 -15.98
N VAL A 409 9.77 8.33 -16.25
CA VAL A 409 11.23 8.46 -16.08
C VAL A 409 11.52 8.77 -14.62
N LEU A 410 12.37 8.00 -13.96
CA LEU A 410 12.72 8.22 -12.57
C LEU A 410 13.70 9.38 -12.41
N THR A 411 13.52 10.17 -11.36
CA THR A 411 14.43 11.24 -10.97
C THR A 411 15.69 10.68 -10.30
N GLU A 412 16.74 11.48 -10.19
CA GLU A 412 17.97 11.09 -9.47
C GLU A 412 17.69 10.71 -8.02
N THR A 413 16.75 11.39 -7.35
CA THR A 413 16.36 11.10 -5.98
C THR A 413 15.67 9.73 -5.88
N GLU A 414 14.76 9.41 -6.80
CA GLU A 414 14.07 8.09 -6.83
C GLU A 414 15.04 6.95 -7.14
N ILE A 415 16.02 7.21 -8.04
CA ILE A 415 17.08 6.24 -8.34
C ILE A 415 17.92 5.98 -7.09
N GLN A 416 18.34 7.03 -6.38
CA GLN A 416 19.09 6.90 -5.13
C GLN A 416 18.31 6.13 -4.06
N MET A 417 17.02 6.37 -3.94
CA MET A 417 16.15 5.65 -3.00
C MET A 417 16.06 4.14 -3.34
N ILE A 418 15.94 3.80 -4.62
CA ILE A 418 15.98 2.41 -5.08
C ILE A 418 17.33 1.78 -4.74
N GLU A 419 18.44 2.49 -4.95
CA GLU A 419 19.79 2.04 -4.59
C GLU A 419 19.90 1.75 -3.09
N ASP A 420 19.49 2.68 -2.25
CA ASP A 420 19.56 2.58 -0.80
C ASP A 420 18.70 1.42 -0.27
N THR A 421 17.58 1.16 -0.92
CA THR A 421 16.63 0.13 -0.49
C THR A 421 16.97 -1.26 -1.01
N TYR A 422 17.28 -1.36 -2.31
CA TYR A 422 17.41 -2.65 -3.00
C TYR A 422 18.83 -2.92 -3.51
N GLY A 423 19.71 -1.92 -3.52
CA GLY A 423 21.05 -2.02 -4.08
C GLY A 423 21.95 -3.02 -3.36
N SER A 424 21.64 -3.40 -2.10
CA SER A 424 22.33 -4.42 -1.29
C SER A 424 23.87 -4.44 -1.43
N GLY A 425 24.48 -3.26 -1.66
CA GLY A 425 25.90 -3.10 -1.92
C GLY A 425 26.36 -3.41 -3.36
N MET A 426 25.44 -3.85 -4.24
CA MET A 426 25.73 -4.05 -5.68
C MET A 426 25.69 -2.75 -6.45
N ILE A 427 24.85 -1.82 -6.05
CA ILE A 427 24.76 -0.47 -6.62
C ILE A 427 25.32 0.50 -5.57
N GLN A 428 26.26 1.35 -5.95
CA GLN A 428 26.83 2.38 -5.11
C GLN A 428 27.08 3.64 -5.92
N GLU A 429 26.51 4.75 -5.47
CA GLU A 429 26.65 6.06 -6.15
C GLU A 429 26.29 6.02 -7.64
N GLY A 430 25.17 5.35 -7.99
CA GLY A 430 24.73 5.19 -9.38
C GLY A 430 25.59 4.24 -10.22
N LYS A 431 26.43 3.43 -9.59
CA LYS A 431 27.34 2.51 -10.30
C LYS A 431 27.14 1.07 -9.86
N VAL A 432 27.07 0.17 -10.83
CA VAL A 432 27.21 -1.27 -10.61
C VAL A 432 28.63 -1.65 -10.96
N ARG A 433 29.37 -2.18 -9.99
CA ARG A 433 30.76 -2.60 -10.19
C ARG A 433 30.84 -4.12 -10.25
N ILE A 434 31.35 -4.63 -11.36
CA ILE A 434 31.66 -6.05 -11.53
C ILE A 434 33.17 -6.20 -11.39
N THR A 435 33.61 -6.78 -10.28
CA THR A 435 35.05 -6.84 -9.98
C THR A 435 35.78 -7.81 -10.88
N LYS A 436 37.10 -7.61 -11.00
CA LYS A 436 37.98 -8.52 -11.75
C LYS A 436 37.85 -9.96 -11.26
N GLU A 437 37.67 -10.18 -9.94
CA GLU A 437 37.50 -11.50 -9.35
C GLU A 437 36.20 -12.16 -9.83
N GLN A 438 35.07 -11.40 -9.82
CA GLN A 438 33.78 -11.90 -10.31
C GLN A 438 33.82 -12.22 -11.80
N LEU A 439 34.50 -11.40 -12.60
CA LEU A 439 34.73 -11.66 -14.02
C LEU A 439 35.59 -12.87 -14.22
N SER A 440 36.69 -13.04 -13.46
CA SER A 440 37.55 -14.22 -13.53
C SER A 440 36.82 -15.52 -13.17
N GLU A 441 35.92 -15.49 -12.18
CA GLU A 441 35.07 -16.62 -11.84
C GLU A 441 34.08 -16.93 -12.97
N ALA A 442 33.43 -15.93 -13.55
CA ALA A 442 32.52 -16.07 -14.69
C ALA A 442 33.24 -16.70 -15.92
N PHE A 443 34.50 -16.36 -16.09
CA PHE A 443 35.37 -16.88 -17.16
C PHE A 443 36.20 -18.13 -16.74
N ALA A 444 35.67 -18.97 -15.88
CA ALA A 444 36.25 -20.26 -15.47
C ALA A 444 37.67 -20.16 -14.88
N GLY A 445 37.94 -19.10 -14.12
CA GLY A 445 39.21 -18.88 -13.43
C GLY A 445 40.34 -18.37 -14.33
N GLN A 446 40.03 -17.93 -15.53
CA GLN A 446 40.99 -17.22 -16.41
C GLN A 446 41.26 -15.82 -15.78
N ASN A 447 42.53 -15.48 -15.63
CA ASN A 447 42.92 -14.15 -15.17
C ASN A 447 42.75 -13.15 -16.33
N ILE A 448 41.56 -12.51 -16.42
CA ILE A 448 41.24 -11.54 -17.46
C ILE A 448 41.41 -10.15 -16.87
N GLU A 449 42.16 -9.28 -17.56
CA GLU A 449 42.31 -7.87 -17.24
C GLU A 449 41.65 -7.06 -18.35
N PHE A 450 40.65 -6.25 -17.95
CA PHE A 450 40.03 -5.30 -18.87
C PHE A 450 40.80 -3.97 -18.84
N ASN A 451 41.20 -3.52 -19.98
CA ASN A 451 41.86 -2.23 -20.12
C ASN A 451 40.88 -1.13 -20.57
N ASP A 452 39.87 -1.52 -21.33
CA ASP A 452 38.82 -0.65 -21.83
C ASP A 452 37.57 -1.45 -22.17
N ALA A 453 36.43 -0.79 -22.10
CA ALA A 453 35.15 -1.38 -22.52
C ALA A 453 34.25 -0.26 -23.06
N GLU A 454 33.66 -0.49 -24.22
CA GLU A 454 32.71 0.42 -24.84
C GLU A 454 31.51 -0.32 -25.42
N VAL A 455 30.37 0.36 -25.49
CA VAL A 455 29.19 -0.13 -26.18
C VAL A 455 29.13 0.49 -27.55
N VAL A 456 29.21 -0.33 -28.58
CA VAL A 456 29.15 0.10 -29.99
C VAL A 456 27.82 -0.37 -30.58
N ASN A 457 27.17 0.51 -31.38
CA ASN A 457 25.86 0.21 -31.97
C ASN A 457 25.82 -1.14 -32.67
N GLY A 458 24.94 -2.03 -32.17
CA GLY A 458 24.33 -3.13 -32.93
C GLY A 458 25.26 -4.16 -33.55
N MET A 459 26.53 -4.22 -33.15
CA MET A 459 27.41 -5.33 -33.57
C MET A 459 27.78 -6.20 -32.43
#